data_d7de549058907572938619973161ae70
#
_entry.id   d7de549058907572938619973161ae70
#
_cell.length_a   1.000
_cell.length_b   1.000
_cell.length_c   1.000
_cell.angle_alpha   90.00
_cell.angle_beta   90.00
_cell.angle_gamma   90.00
#
_symmetry.space_group_name_H-M   'P 1'
#
loop_
_entity.id
_entity.type
_entity.pdbx_description
1 polymer ?
#
loop_
_entity_poly.entity_id
_entity_poly.type
_entity_poly.pdbx_seq_one_letter_code
_entity_poly.pdbx_strand_id
1 'polypeptide(L)'
;MVRGFVVGATAGRTTLNGEGLQHEDGHSLLLAATNPAVVAYDPAFAFELGHIVKDGLRRMYGENSENIYYYLTVYNEPYVHPAEPENLDVEGLLKGIYLYSPAPKSRKKSAQILASGVGVNWALKAQQLLADDWGVKAAVWSVTSWNELRRDGLETDRHNLLNPKDKRTAYITKKLDGAKGPVIAVSDYMRAVQDQISPWVQQPFYSLGTDGFGLSDTRGALRRHFNVDAESIAVAVLQQLSNQGAIKKSIVTKAMEKYRIDDVTAADAGNTEGSG
;
A
#
# COMPACT_ATOMS: atom_id res chain seq x y z
N MET A 1 23.87 -15.72 -14.37
CA MET A 1 23.09 -14.81 -13.53
C MET A 1 22.11 -15.65 -12.73
N VAL A 2 21.90 -15.38 -11.45
CA VAL A 2 20.99 -16.18 -10.60
C VAL A 2 19.55 -15.76 -10.91
N ARG A 3 18.66 -16.74 -11.12
CA ARG A 3 17.22 -16.58 -11.28
C ARG A 3 16.53 -17.30 -10.13
N GLY A 4 15.43 -16.76 -9.62
CA GLY A 4 14.68 -17.41 -8.54
C GLY A 4 13.86 -16.42 -7.73
N PHE A 5 13.37 -16.90 -6.61
CA PHE A 5 12.58 -16.13 -5.65
C PHE A 5 13.37 -15.99 -4.35
N VAL A 6 13.48 -14.76 -3.88
CA VAL A 6 13.92 -14.44 -2.52
C VAL A 6 12.68 -14.05 -1.74
N VAL A 7 12.43 -14.72 -0.63
CA VAL A 7 11.27 -14.47 0.22
C VAL A 7 11.73 -13.70 1.45
N GLY A 8 11.30 -12.45 1.58
CA GLY A 8 11.43 -11.65 2.80
C GLY A 8 10.33 -12.05 3.78
N ALA A 9 10.59 -13.09 4.57
CA ALA A 9 9.70 -13.52 5.63
C ALA A 9 9.84 -12.61 6.85
N THR A 10 8.79 -12.50 7.66
CA THR A 10 8.69 -11.53 8.76
C THR A 10 8.76 -10.08 8.26
N ALA A 11 8.09 -9.81 7.15
CA ALA A 11 8.07 -8.50 6.53
C ALA A 11 7.35 -7.45 7.39
N GLY A 12 7.77 -6.20 7.26
CA GLY A 12 7.15 -5.06 7.93
C GLY A 12 7.58 -4.89 9.38
N ARG A 13 7.03 -3.85 10.02
CA ARG A 13 7.39 -3.46 11.39
C ARG A 13 6.29 -3.67 12.42
N THR A 14 5.07 -4.00 12.01
CA THR A 14 3.94 -4.11 12.94
C THR A 14 3.33 -5.50 13.00
N THR A 15 3.79 -6.44 12.20
CA THR A 15 3.23 -7.81 12.14
C THR A 15 3.87 -8.78 13.11
N LEU A 16 5.07 -8.49 13.59
CA LEU A 16 5.71 -9.20 14.68
C LEU A 16 5.15 -8.71 16.02
N ASN A 17 4.78 -9.64 16.90
CA ASN A 17 4.13 -9.33 18.17
C ASN A 17 5.14 -9.53 19.31
N GLY A 18 5.65 -8.43 19.87
CA GLY A 18 6.62 -8.45 20.97
C GLY A 18 8.04 -8.89 20.58
N GLU A 19 8.39 -8.81 19.30
CA GLU A 19 9.75 -9.13 18.81
C GLU A 19 10.72 -7.97 18.98
N GLY A 20 12.02 -8.28 18.91
CA GLY A 20 13.06 -7.28 18.97
C GLY A 20 13.23 -6.52 17.64
N LEU A 21 13.75 -5.31 17.71
CA LEU A 21 13.93 -4.38 16.57
C LEU A 21 14.73 -4.98 15.41
N GLN A 22 15.65 -5.92 15.68
CA GLN A 22 16.47 -6.58 14.67
C GLN A 22 15.67 -7.44 13.68
N HIS A 23 14.43 -7.80 14.02
CA HIS A 23 13.53 -8.57 13.16
C HIS A 23 12.56 -7.72 12.34
N GLU A 24 12.52 -6.41 12.59
CA GLU A 24 11.53 -5.50 12.01
C GLU A 24 12.02 -4.89 10.70
N ASP A 25 11.61 -5.46 9.57
CA ASP A 25 11.96 -4.95 8.24
C ASP A 25 11.06 -3.79 7.81
N GLY A 26 11.64 -2.60 7.72
CA GLY A 26 10.93 -1.42 7.22
C GLY A 26 11.50 -0.83 5.93
N HIS A 27 12.54 -1.43 5.32
CA HIS A 27 13.30 -0.78 4.24
C HIS A 27 13.78 -1.71 3.11
N SER A 28 13.58 -3.01 3.22
CA SER A 28 14.07 -3.97 2.20
C SER A 28 13.57 -3.68 0.79
N LEU A 29 12.32 -3.19 0.64
CA LEU A 29 11.76 -2.81 -0.66
C LEU A 29 12.50 -1.63 -1.29
N LEU A 30 13.03 -0.68 -0.51
CA LEU A 30 13.90 0.39 -1.03
C LEU A 30 15.25 -0.16 -1.50
N LEU A 31 15.85 -1.05 -0.72
CA LEU A 31 17.10 -1.72 -1.11
C LEU A 31 16.90 -2.55 -2.37
N ALA A 32 15.77 -3.25 -2.50
CA ALA A 32 15.41 -3.98 -3.71
C ALA A 32 15.32 -3.06 -4.94
N ALA A 33 14.81 -1.83 -4.78
CA ALA A 33 14.69 -0.86 -5.87
C ALA A 33 16.04 -0.39 -6.45
N THR A 34 17.14 -0.58 -5.73
CA THR A 34 18.49 -0.18 -6.19
C THR A 34 19.09 -1.14 -7.21
N ASN A 35 18.58 -2.37 -7.30
CA ASN A 35 19.09 -3.38 -8.21
C ASN A 35 18.14 -3.57 -9.41
N PRO A 36 18.57 -3.26 -10.65
CA PRO A 36 17.71 -3.37 -11.84
C PRO A 36 17.21 -4.79 -12.14
N ALA A 37 17.90 -5.83 -11.66
CA ALA A 37 17.50 -7.22 -11.88
C ALA A 37 16.46 -7.71 -10.87
N VAL A 38 16.12 -6.92 -9.84
CA VAL A 38 15.12 -7.30 -8.83
C VAL A 38 13.73 -6.86 -9.26
N VAL A 39 12.78 -7.77 -9.23
CA VAL A 39 11.35 -7.52 -9.36
C VAL A 39 10.73 -7.75 -7.99
N ALA A 40 10.40 -6.66 -7.29
CA ALA A 40 9.95 -6.72 -5.90
C ALA A 40 8.45 -6.52 -5.78
N TYR A 41 7.79 -7.39 -4.98
CA TYR A 41 6.37 -7.32 -4.70
C TYR A 41 6.08 -7.39 -3.20
N ASP A 42 5.03 -6.69 -2.80
CA ASP A 42 4.46 -6.65 -1.45
C ASP A 42 2.97 -7.06 -1.48
N PRO A 43 2.68 -8.36 -1.74
CA PRO A 43 1.31 -8.83 -1.89
C PRO A 43 0.57 -8.88 -0.55
N ALA A 44 -0.74 -8.59 -0.60
CA ALA A 44 -1.64 -8.69 0.55
C ALA A 44 -2.26 -10.09 0.68
N PHE A 45 -2.61 -10.73 -0.45
CA PHE A 45 -3.45 -11.92 -0.46
C PHE A 45 -2.80 -13.10 -1.20
N ALA A 46 -3.20 -14.31 -0.84
CA ALA A 46 -2.65 -15.55 -1.41
C ALA A 46 -2.84 -15.63 -2.93
N PHE A 47 -3.97 -15.17 -3.47
CA PHE A 47 -4.20 -15.16 -4.92
C PHE A 47 -3.25 -14.19 -5.64
N GLU A 48 -2.92 -13.02 -5.04
CA GLU A 48 -1.94 -12.11 -5.60
C GLU A 48 -0.57 -12.78 -5.71
N LEU A 49 -0.13 -13.43 -4.62
CA LEU A 49 1.13 -14.18 -4.59
C LEU A 49 1.14 -15.29 -5.65
N GLY A 50 0.02 -15.99 -5.84
CA GLY A 50 -0.13 -17.03 -6.85
C GLY A 50 0.10 -16.50 -8.29
N HIS A 51 -0.51 -15.37 -8.65
CA HIS A 51 -0.31 -14.73 -9.95
C HIS A 51 1.13 -14.21 -10.13
N ILE A 52 1.71 -13.60 -9.10
CA ILE A 52 3.09 -13.08 -9.13
C ILE A 52 4.10 -14.22 -9.32
N VAL A 53 3.96 -15.33 -8.58
CA VAL A 53 4.85 -16.49 -8.73
C VAL A 53 4.70 -17.12 -10.11
N LYS A 54 3.48 -17.29 -10.61
CA LYS A 54 3.22 -17.82 -11.96
C LYS A 54 3.87 -16.95 -13.05
N ASP A 55 3.73 -15.62 -12.95
CA ASP A 55 4.38 -14.70 -13.89
C ASP A 55 5.90 -14.74 -13.75
N GLY A 56 6.43 -14.81 -12.53
CA GLY A 56 7.87 -14.93 -12.28
C GLY A 56 8.48 -16.18 -12.91
N LEU A 57 7.82 -17.32 -12.78
CA LEU A 57 8.24 -18.55 -13.44
C LEU A 57 8.26 -18.39 -14.97
N ARG A 58 7.21 -17.82 -15.54
CA ARG A 58 7.11 -17.53 -16.97
C ARG A 58 8.24 -16.61 -17.45
N ARG A 59 8.52 -15.52 -16.74
CA ARG A 59 9.54 -14.53 -17.11
C ARG A 59 10.96 -15.07 -16.95
N MET A 60 11.23 -15.84 -15.90
CA MET A 60 12.57 -16.34 -15.63
C MET A 60 12.94 -17.61 -16.45
N TYR A 61 11.96 -18.47 -16.75
CA TYR A 61 12.21 -19.80 -17.31
C TYR A 61 11.41 -20.13 -18.58
N GLY A 62 10.52 -19.23 -19.06
CA GLY A 62 9.82 -19.38 -20.32
C GLY A 62 10.70 -19.16 -21.55
N GLU A 63 10.12 -19.23 -22.73
CA GLU A 63 10.82 -19.12 -24.03
C GLU A 63 11.64 -17.83 -24.17
N ASN A 64 11.09 -16.69 -23.71
CA ASN A 64 11.74 -15.38 -23.72
C ASN A 64 12.23 -15.02 -22.33
N SER A 65 13.11 -15.86 -21.77
CA SER A 65 13.53 -15.73 -20.39
C SER A 65 14.36 -14.48 -20.11
N GLU A 66 14.01 -13.78 -19.01
CA GLU A 66 14.68 -12.59 -18.53
C GLU A 66 15.73 -12.91 -17.46
N ASN A 67 16.77 -12.07 -17.37
CA ASN A 67 17.79 -12.19 -16.31
C ASN A 67 17.40 -11.36 -15.09
N ILE A 68 16.35 -11.80 -14.41
CA ILE A 68 15.78 -11.17 -13.22
C ILE A 68 15.60 -12.21 -12.11
N TYR A 69 15.41 -11.73 -10.89
CA TYR A 69 14.92 -12.53 -9.77
C TYR A 69 13.88 -11.75 -8.99
N TYR A 70 12.99 -12.47 -8.32
CA TYR A 70 11.89 -11.87 -7.57
C TYR A 70 12.27 -11.73 -6.09
N TYR A 71 11.88 -10.62 -5.49
CA TYR A 71 11.84 -10.41 -4.06
C TYR A 71 10.39 -10.28 -3.62
N LEU A 72 9.93 -11.21 -2.77
CA LEU A 72 8.55 -11.29 -2.33
C LEU A 72 8.49 -11.12 -0.81
N THR A 73 7.69 -10.19 -0.32
CA THR A 73 7.45 -10.04 1.11
C THR A 73 6.32 -10.95 1.56
N VAL A 74 6.48 -11.57 2.72
CA VAL A 74 5.44 -12.34 3.41
C VAL A 74 5.43 -12.00 4.88
N TYR A 75 4.24 -11.88 5.45
CA TYR A 75 4.03 -11.34 6.78
C TYR A 75 3.79 -12.43 7.82
N ASN A 76 4.10 -12.13 9.07
CA ASN A 76 3.97 -13.06 10.20
C ASN A 76 2.60 -12.95 10.92
N GLU A 77 1.65 -12.23 10.34
CA GLU A 77 0.32 -12.06 10.89
C GLU A 77 -0.67 -13.01 10.18
N PRO A 78 -1.31 -13.94 10.91
CA PRO A 78 -2.35 -14.76 10.33
C PRO A 78 -3.63 -13.94 10.13
N TYR A 79 -4.23 -14.04 8.94
CA TYR A 79 -5.57 -13.54 8.65
C TYR A 79 -6.22 -14.38 7.55
N VAL A 80 -7.55 -14.35 7.50
CA VAL A 80 -8.29 -15.07 6.48
C VAL A 80 -8.07 -14.41 5.12
N HIS A 81 -7.48 -15.15 4.18
CA HIS A 81 -7.34 -14.69 2.82
C HIS A 81 -8.66 -14.81 2.08
N PRO A 82 -9.13 -13.75 1.40
CA PRO A 82 -10.34 -13.82 0.59
C PRO A 82 -10.12 -14.70 -0.63
N ALA A 83 -11.22 -15.20 -1.20
CA ALA A 83 -11.20 -15.82 -2.52
C ALA A 83 -10.76 -14.79 -3.59
N GLU A 84 -10.17 -15.27 -4.67
CA GLU A 84 -9.85 -14.44 -5.82
C GLU A 84 -11.14 -13.79 -6.38
N PRO A 85 -11.16 -12.46 -6.60
CA PRO A 85 -12.29 -11.81 -7.23
C PRO A 85 -12.55 -12.32 -8.65
N GLU A 86 -13.81 -12.57 -9.02
CA GLU A 86 -14.18 -13.05 -10.37
C GLU A 86 -13.66 -12.17 -11.52
N ASN A 87 -13.60 -10.87 -11.30
CA ASN A 87 -13.14 -9.87 -12.28
C ASN A 87 -11.81 -9.26 -11.85
N LEU A 88 -10.86 -10.07 -11.39
CA LEU A 88 -9.54 -9.60 -11.00
C LEU A 88 -8.81 -8.97 -12.18
N ASP A 89 -8.31 -7.75 -11.99
CA ASP A 89 -7.39 -7.09 -12.94
C ASP A 89 -5.98 -7.66 -12.78
N VAL A 90 -5.74 -8.84 -13.36
CA VAL A 90 -4.45 -9.54 -13.28
C VAL A 90 -3.32 -8.71 -13.91
N GLU A 91 -3.59 -7.97 -14.99
CA GLU A 91 -2.59 -7.08 -15.59
C GLU A 91 -2.19 -5.99 -14.58
N GLY A 92 -3.17 -5.36 -13.93
CA GLY A 92 -2.92 -4.36 -12.92
C GLY A 92 -2.15 -4.90 -11.73
N LEU A 93 -2.52 -6.08 -11.24
CA LEU A 93 -1.83 -6.78 -10.18
C LEU A 93 -0.34 -7.00 -10.53
N LEU A 94 -0.04 -7.48 -11.72
CA LEU A 94 1.34 -7.74 -12.19
C LEU A 94 2.12 -6.46 -12.51
N LYS A 95 1.43 -5.37 -12.87
CA LYS A 95 2.04 -4.04 -13.06
C LYS A 95 2.15 -3.22 -11.78
N GLY A 96 1.69 -3.75 -10.66
CA GLY A 96 1.92 -3.20 -9.34
C GLY A 96 0.73 -2.50 -8.69
N ILE A 97 -0.44 -2.34 -9.36
CA ILE A 97 -1.64 -1.75 -8.76
C ILE A 97 -2.92 -2.17 -9.45
N TYR A 98 -3.94 -2.50 -8.66
CA TYR A 98 -5.31 -2.72 -9.16
C TYR A 98 -6.35 -2.21 -8.14
N LEU A 99 -7.56 -1.91 -8.63
CA LEU A 99 -8.67 -1.52 -7.77
C LEU A 99 -9.24 -2.75 -7.08
N TYR A 100 -9.02 -2.83 -5.75
CA TYR A 100 -9.52 -3.95 -4.95
C TYR A 100 -10.94 -3.73 -4.44
N SER A 101 -11.19 -2.57 -3.81
CA SER A 101 -12.52 -2.21 -3.31
C SER A 101 -12.96 -0.85 -3.86
N PRO A 102 -13.95 -0.80 -4.75
CA PRO A 102 -14.41 0.45 -5.33
C PRO A 102 -15.11 1.33 -4.29
N ALA A 103 -15.00 2.65 -4.48
CA ALA A 103 -15.75 3.60 -3.65
C ALA A 103 -17.26 3.42 -3.87
N PRO A 104 -18.08 3.48 -2.80
CA PRO A 104 -19.53 3.45 -2.93
C PRO A 104 -20.05 4.56 -3.86
N LYS A 105 -21.02 4.25 -4.73
CA LYS A 105 -21.65 5.25 -5.61
C LYS A 105 -22.41 6.27 -4.76
N SER A 106 -21.92 7.49 -4.70
CA SER A 106 -22.60 8.61 -4.03
C SER A 106 -22.05 9.94 -4.52
N ARG A 107 -22.74 11.07 -4.17
CA ARG A 107 -22.25 12.43 -4.42
C ARG A 107 -21.36 12.98 -3.29
N LYS A 108 -20.98 12.15 -2.33
CA LYS A 108 -20.16 12.54 -1.17
C LYS A 108 -18.70 12.81 -1.58
N LYS A 109 -17.93 13.40 -0.66
CA LYS A 109 -16.49 13.61 -0.82
C LYS A 109 -15.78 12.28 -1.04
N SER A 110 -14.73 12.29 -1.84
CA SER A 110 -14.01 11.09 -2.27
C SER A 110 -12.55 11.14 -1.86
N ALA A 111 -11.96 9.97 -1.68
CA ALA A 111 -10.53 9.76 -1.51
C ALA A 111 -10.09 8.46 -2.17
N GLN A 112 -8.79 8.28 -2.36
CA GLN A 112 -8.14 7.07 -2.83
C GLN A 112 -7.19 6.59 -1.74
N ILE A 113 -7.28 5.34 -1.34
CA ILE A 113 -6.36 4.70 -0.40
C ILE A 113 -5.58 3.65 -1.17
N LEU A 114 -4.28 3.87 -1.30
CA LEU A 114 -3.33 2.95 -1.93
C LEU A 114 -2.62 2.19 -0.81
N ALA A 115 -2.77 0.87 -0.77
CA ALA A 115 -2.20 0.08 0.31
C ALA A 115 -1.49 -1.16 -0.23
N SER A 116 -0.44 -1.62 0.45
CA SER A 116 0.27 -2.85 0.12
C SER A 116 0.37 -3.79 1.33
N GLY A 117 0.61 -5.06 1.07
CA GLY A 117 0.76 -6.07 2.11
C GLY A 117 -0.40 -6.06 3.11
N VAL A 118 -0.11 -6.23 4.39
CA VAL A 118 -1.14 -6.23 5.45
C VAL A 118 -1.90 -4.90 5.53
N GLY A 119 -1.33 -3.81 5.04
CA GLY A 119 -1.95 -2.49 5.00
C GLY A 119 -3.26 -2.44 4.21
N VAL A 120 -3.51 -3.38 3.29
CA VAL A 120 -4.77 -3.49 2.56
C VAL A 120 -5.93 -3.75 3.52
N ASN A 121 -5.73 -4.60 4.55
CA ASN A 121 -6.76 -4.87 5.56
C ASN A 121 -7.09 -3.60 6.38
N TRP A 122 -6.09 -2.80 6.73
CA TRP A 122 -6.30 -1.53 7.43
C TRP A 122 -7.03 -0.51 6.56
N ALA A 123 -6.68 -0.46 5.28
CA ALA A 123 -7.33 0.40 4.29
C ALA A 123 -8.81 0.06 4.10
N LEU A 124 -9.17 -1.22 4.08
CA LEU A 124 -10.57 -1.68 4.01
C LEU A 124 -11.37 -1.26 5.24
N LYS A 125 -10.78 -1.42 6.43
CA LYS A 125 -11.41 -0.94 7.67
C LYS A 125 -11.53 0.59 7.68
N ALA A 126 -10.52 1.32 7.22
CA ALA A 126 -10.58 2.78 7.08
C ALA A 126 -11.66 3.23 6.08
N GLN A 127 -11.84 2.52 4.97
CA GLN A 127 -12.93 2.76 4.01
C GLN A 127 -14.29 2.69 4.70
N GLN A 128 -14.49 1.68 5.56
CA GLN A 128 -15.73 1.52 6.33
C GLN A 128 -15.93 2.66 7.33
N LEU A 129 -14.90 2.99 8.14
CA LEU A 129 -14.94 4.09 9.11
C LEU A 129 -15.25 5.44 8.44
N LEU A 130 -14.64 5.72 7.29
CA LEU A 130 -14.90 6.92 6.51
C LEU A 130 -16.34 7.01 6.02
N ALA A 131 -16.91 5.90 5.59
CA ALA A 131 -18.28 5.84 5.12
C ALA A 131 -19.30 6.04 6.25
N ASP A 132 -19.13 5.32 7.34
CA ASP A 132 -20.09 5.25 8.45
C ASP A 132 -20.05 6.50 9.34
N ASP A 133 -18.85 6.93 9.72
CA ASP A 133 -18.68 8.00 10.68
C ASP A 133 -18.66 9.40 10.05
N TRP A 134 -18.13 9.52 8.82
CA TRP A 134 -17.82 10.83 8.22
C TRP A 134 -18.52 11.07 6.89
N GLY A 135 -19.20 10.08 6.35
CA GLY A 135 -19.86 10.19 5.07
C GLY A 135 -18.90 10.48 3.91
N VAL A 136 -17.65 10.08 4.03
CA VAL A 136 -16.64 10.15 2.98
C VAL A 136 -16.55 8.79 2.30
N LYS A 137 -16.47 8.77 0.97
CA LYS A 137 -16.30 7.55 0.21
C LYS A 137 -14.84 7.41 -0.21
N ALA A 138 -14.25 6.26 0.02
CA ALA A 138 -12.90 5.96 -0.40
C ALA A 138 -12.88 4.73 -1.31
N ALA A 139 -12.01 4.72 -2.32
CA ALA A 139 -11.64 3.50 -3.03
C ALA A 139 -10.37 2.94 -2.41
N VAL A 140 -10.27 1.61 -2.32
CA VAL A 140 -9.07 0.92 -1.87
C VAL A 140 -8.42 0.21 -3.05
N TRP A 141 -7.16 0.55 -3.28
CA TRP A 141 -6.30 -0.02 -4.30
C TRP A 141 -5.28 -0.93 -3.63
N SER A 142 -5.15 -2.16 -4.09
CA SER A 142 -4.01 -2.99 -3.71
C SER A 142 -2.82 -2.63 -4.58
N VAL A 143 -1.76 -2.16 -3.94
CA VAL A 143 -0.48 -1.85 -4.59
C VAL A 143 0.44 -3.04 -4.35
N THR A 144 0.47 -3.95 -5.27
CA THR A 144 1.31 -5.16 -5.17
C THR A 144 2.80 -4.87 -5.37
N SER A 145 3.14 -3.74 -6.03
CA SER A 145 4.54 -3.36 -6.23
C SER A 145 4.74 -1.85 -6.42
N TRP A 146 5.22 -1.17 -5.39
CA TRP A 146 5.71 0.20 -5.49
C TRP A 146 6.91 0.32 -6.44
N ASN A 147 7.76 -0.70 -6.46
CA ASN A 147 8.99 -0.74 -7.24
C ASN A 147 8.72 -0.83 -8.75
N GLU A 148 7.77 -1.66 -9.18
CA GLU A 148 7.41 -1.78 -10.60
C GLU A 148 6.67 -0.53 -11.09
N LEU A 149 5.84 0.09 -10.25
CA LEU A 149 5.22 1.38 -10.58
C LEU A 149 6.27 2.48 -10.76
N ARG A 150 7.29 2.53 -9.89
CA ARG A 150 8.42 3.45 -10.04
C ARG A 150 9.20 3.16 -11.31
N ARG A 151 9.47 1.89 -11.63
CA ARG A 151 10.19 1.46 -12.83
C ARG A 151 9.49 1.94 -14.10
N ASP A 152 8.17 1.70 -14.20
CA ASP A 152 7.33 2.19 -15.30
C ASP A 152 7.37 3.72 -15.42
N GLY A 153 7.29 4.43 -14.28
CA GLY A 153 7.38 5.89 -14.26
C GLY A 153 8.70 6.42 -14.80
N LEU A 154 9.83 5.88 -14.34
CA LEU A 154 11.17 6.26 -14.81
C LEU A 154 11.37 5.94 -16.29
N GLU A 155 10.88 4.80 -16.77
CA GLU A 155 10.94 4.43 -18.19
C GLU A 155 10.09 5.39 -19.04
N THR A 156 8.90 5.73 -18.53
CA THR A 156 8.02 6.73 -19.16
C THR A 156 8.69 8.10 -19.27
N ASP A 157 9.32 8.57 -18.20
CA ASP A 157 10.03 9.87 -18.21
C ASP A 157 11.21 9.87 -19.21
N ARG A 158 11.98 8.78 -19.20
CA ARG A 158 13.07 8.62 -20.18
C ARG A 158 12.55 8.61 -21.62
N HIS A 159 11.46 7.86 -21.89
CA HIS A 159 10.84 7.85 -23.22
C HIS A 159 10.42 9.26 -23.63
N ASN A 160 9.72 9.97 -22.74
CA ASN A 160 9.19 11.31 -23.01
C ASN A 160 10.29 12.36 -23.24
N LEU A 161 11.42 12.23 -22.54
CA LEU A 161 12.59 13.07 -22.73
C LEU A 161 13.18 12.89 -24.15
N LEU A 162 13.26 11.64 -24.61
CA LEU A 162 13.86 11.29 -25.90
C LEU A 162 12.88 11.42 -27.08
N ASN A 163 11.58 11.39 -26.82
CA ASN A 163 10.52 11.39 -27.82
C ASN A 163 9.46 12.47 -27.53
N PRO A 164 9.80 13.78 -27.66
CA PRO A 164 8.89 14.85 -27.23
C PRO A 164 7.59 14.94 -28.05
N LYS A 165 7.55 14.30 -29.24
CA LYS A 165 6.35 14.24 -30.10
C LYS A 165 5.50 12.97 -29.87
N ASP A 166 6.02 11.95 -29.16
CA ASP A 166 5.34 10.68 -28.86
C ASP A 166 5.37 10.43 -27.35
N LYS A 167 4.62 11.21 -26.60
CA LYS A 167 4.59 11.14 -25.14
C LYS A 167 3.74 9.97 -24.64
N ARG A 168 4.26 9.28 -23.62
CA ARG A 168 3.58 8.24 -22.86
C ARG A 168 3.12 8.79 -21.50
N THR A 169 2.17 8.11 -20.90
CA THR A 169 1.69 8.39 -19.54
C THR A 169 2.05 7.20 -18.65
N ALA A 170 2.60 7.46 -17.47
CA ALA A 170 2.95 6.42 -16.52
C ALA A 170 1.73 5.57 -16.10
N TYR A 171 1.96 4.31 -15.81
CA TYR A 171 0.87 3.36 -15.53
C TYR A 171 0.01 3.80 -14.33
N ILE A 172 0.65 4.23 -13.24
CA ILE A 172 -0.06 4.74 -12.06
C ILE A 172 -0.94 5.96 -12.39
N THR A 173 -0.44 6.87 -13.23
CA THR A 173 -1.21 8.05 -13.69
C THR A 173 -2.46 7.62 -14.46
N LYS A 174 -2.33 6.63 -15.35
CA LYS A 174 -3.47 6.07 -16.11
C LYS A 174 -4.49 5.39 -15.18
N LYS A 175 -4.01 4.62 -14.19
CA LYS A 175 -4.88 3.92 -13.24
C LYS A 175 -5.70 4.86 -12.37
N LEU A 176 -5.13 5.98 -11.98
CA LEU A 176 -5.79 7.00 -11.16
C LEU A 176 -6.47 8.09 -12.01
N ASP A 177 -6.50 7.96 -13.33
CA ASP A 177 -7.21 8.91 -14.19
C ASP A 177 -8.70 8.97 -13.85
N GLY A 178 -9.23 10.19 -13.70
CA GLY A 178 -10.60 10.42 -13.25
C GLY A 178 -10.88 10.11 -11.78
N ALA A 179 -9.95 9.55 -11.02
CA ALA A 179 -10.07 9.32 -9.58
C ALA A 179 -10.10 10.67 -8.84
N LYS A 180 -11.09 10.85 -7.95
CA LYS A 180 -11.32 12.11 -7.25
C LYS A 180 -10.85 12.07 -5.80
N GLY A 181 -10.41 13.22 -5.31
CA GLY A 181 -9.97 13.44 -3.94
C GLY A 181 -8.48 13.13 -3.72
N PRO A 182 -7.99 13.27 -2.49
CA PRO A 182 -6.61 13.00 -2.15
C PRO A 182 -6.29 11.51 -2.26
N VAL A 183 -5.00 11.22 -2.48
CA VAL A 183 -4.42 9.88 -2.42
C VAL A 183 -3.70 9.74 -1.08
N ILE A 184 -4.08 8.74 -0.30
CA ILE A 184 -3.36 8.31 0.91
C ILE A 184 -2.70 6.97 0.60
N ALA A 185 -1.38 6.93 0.66
CA ALA A 185 -0.60 5.71 0.47
C ALA A 185 -0.16 5.16 1.82
N VAL A 186 -0.27 3.85 2.02
CA VAL A 186 0.09 3.20 3.29
C VAL A 186 0.72 1.83 3.06
N SER A 187 1.75 1.53 3.84
CA SER A 187 2.36 0.20 3.92
C SER A 187 2.94 -0.02 5.32
N ASP A 188 3.32 -1.26 5.61
CA ASP A 188 4.06 -1.61 6.85
C ASP A 188 5.57 -1.36 6.75
N TYR A 189 5.96 -0.55 5.77
CA TYR A 189 7.32 -0.11 5.50
C TYR A 189 7.45 1.40 5.72
N MET A 190 8.69 1.89 5.76
CA MET A 190 8.96 3.33 5.82
C MET A 190 8.31 4.08 4.65
N ARG A 191 7.90 5.33 4.90
CA ARG A 191 7.19 6.17 3.92
C ARG A 191 7.90 6.31 2.58
N ALA A 192 9.23 6.30 2.59
CA ALA A 192 10.01 6.38 1.38
C ALA A 192 9.73 5.24 0.37
N VAL A 193 9.13 4.11 0.80
CA VAL A 193 8.71 3.02 -0.10
C VAL A 193 7.56 3.48 -1.00
N GLN A 194 6.50 4.04 -0.43
CA GLN A 194 5.37 4.53 -1.21
C GLN A 194 5.62 5.92 -1.83
N ASP A 195 6.49 6.73 -1.25
CA ASP A 195 6.86 8.04 -1.80
C ASP A 195 7.52 7.94 -3.18
N GLN A 196 8.08 6.77 -3.52
CA GLN A 196 8.71 6.49 -4.81
C GLN A 196 7.82 6.78 -6.01
N ILE A 197 6.49 6.68 -5.89
CA ILE A 197 5.55 6.90 -7.01
C ILE A 197 4.96 8.30 -7.05
N SER A 198 5.19 9.12 -6.04
CA SER A 198 4.56 10.45 -5.92
C SER A 198 4.75 11.36 -7.13
N PRO A 199 5.86 11.34 -7.90
CA PRO A 199 6.03 12.19 -9.08
C PRO A 199 4.99 11.93 -10.19
N TRP A 200 4.41 10.73 -10.24
CA TRP A 200 3.45 10.34 -11.28
C TRP A 200 1.99 10.29 -10.78
N VAL A 201 1.74 10.66 -9.52
CA VAL A 201 0.39 10.81 -8.96
C VAL A 201 -0.04 12.27 -9.09
N GLN A 202 -1.11 12.53 -9.84
CA GLN A 202 -1.57 13.89 -10.11
C GLN A 202 -2.42 14.48 -8.97
N GLN A 203 -3.03 13.64 -8.17
CA GLN A 203 -3.83 14.04 -7.01
C GLN A 203 -2.91 14.46 -5.85
N PRO A 204 -3.38 15.29 -4.90
CA PRO A 204 -2.66 15.52 -3.65
C PRO A 204 -2.33 14.22 -2.97
N PHE A 205 -1.04 13.96 -2.77
CA PHE A 205 -0.50 12.70 -2.28
C PHE A 205 0.02 12.85 -0.85
N TYR A 206 -0.32 11.90 0.00
CA TYR A 206 0.20 11.82 1.37
C TYR A 206 0.45 10.37 1.75
N SER A 207 1.61 10.08 2.32
CA SER A 207 1.99 8.73 2.71
C SER A 207 2.01 8.53 4.23
N LEU A 208 1.64 7.32 4.65
CA LEU A 208 1.75 6.79 6.00
C LEU A 208 2.66 5.57 5.96
N GLY A 209 3.53 5.43 6.94
CA GLY A 209 4.47 4.31 6.99
C GLY A 209 5.21 4.26 8.32
N THR A 210 6.00 3.23 8.48
CA THR A 210 6.69 2.89 9.73
C THR A 210 8.13 3.40 9.72
N ASP A 211 8.32 4.73 9.80
CA ASP A 211 9.65 5.33 9.84
C ASP A 211 10.39 5.06 11.15
N GLY A 212 11.71 5.15 11.13
CA GLY A 212 12.58 4.93 12.29
C GLY A 212 13.07 3.50 12.42
N PHE A 213 13.40 3.06 13.64
CA PHE A 213 13.95 1.73 13.91
C PHE A 213 12.91 0.63 14.11
N GLY A 214 11.68 0.99 14.35
CA GLY A 214 10.66 0.06 14.86
C GLY A 214 10.51 0.13 16.37
N LEU A 215 9.64 -0.69 16.93
CA LEU A 215 9.35 -0.76 18.36
C LEU A 215 8.81 -2.15 18.69
N SER A 216 9.19 -2.69 19.85
CA SER A 216 8.67 -3.97 20.33
C SER A 216 7.41 -3.75 21.16
N ASP A 217 6.24 -4.12 20.62
CA ASP A 217 4.95 -4.01 21.29
C ASP A 217 3.92 -4.96 20.66
N THR A 218 2.66 -4.87 21.02
CA THR A 218 1.56 -5.53 20.33
C THR A 218 1.32 -4.92 18.95
N ARG A 219 0.79 -5.69 18.01
CA ARG A 219 0.47 -5.20 16.64
C ARG A 219 -0.41 -3.95 16.65
N GLY A 220 -1.46 -3.93 17.49
CA GLY A 220 -2.34 -2.76 17.60
C GLY A 220 -1.60 -1.52 18.08
N ALA A 221 -0.83 -1.62 19.16
CA ALA A 221 -0.04 -0.51 19.71
C ALA A 221 0.99 0.01 18.70
N LEU A 222 1.69 -0.89 17.99
CA LEU A 222 2.65 -0.54 16.94
C LEU A 222 1.99 0.24 15.80
N ARG A 223 0.85 -0.23 15.29
CA ARG A 223 0.11 0.44 14.21
C ARG A 223 -0.36 1.83 14.60
N ARG A 224 -0.83 2.00 15.83
CA ARG A 224 -1.20 3.31 16.37
C ARG A 224 0.02 4.20 16.58
N HIS A 225 1.12 3.66 17.09
CA HIS A 225 2.38 4.40 17.26
C HIS A 225 2.90 4.96 15.92
N PHE A 226 2.87 4.15 14.88
CA PHE A 226 3.30 4.56 13.54
C PHE A 226 2.21 5.28 12.73
N ASN A 227 0.99 5.42 13.25
CA ASN A 227 -0.17 6.01 12.58
C ASN A 227 -0.50 5.33 11.24
N VAL A 228 -0.43 4.01 11.19
CA VAL A 228 -0.78 3.20 10.01
C VAL A 228 -2.04 2.37 10.19
N ASP A 229 -2.67 2.40 11.37
CA ASP A 229 -3.94 1.73 11.62
C ASP A 229 -5.11 2.38 10.85
N ALA A 230 -6.26 1.72 10.86
CA ALA A 230 -7.43 2.14 10.10
C ALA A 230 -7.93 3.54 10.49
N GLU A 231 -7.91 3.84 11.78
CA GLU A 231 -8.32 5.12 12.33
C GLU A 231 -7.37 6.25 11.91
N SER A 232 -6.07 6.00 11.94
CA SER A 232 -5.05 6.96 11.47
C SER A 232 -5.17 7.21 9.96
N ILE A 233 -5.42 6.17 9.16
CA ILE A 233 -5.69 6.31 7.72
C ILE A 233 -6.95 7.18 7.50
N ALA A 234 -8.02 6.92 8.25
CA ALA A 234 -9.25 7.73 8.14
C ALA A 234 -9.00 9.20 8.52
N VAL A 235 -8.26 9.48 9.59
CA VAL A 235 -7.87 10.85 9.98
C VAL A 235 -6.99 11.49 8.91
N ALA A 236 -6.03 10.78 8.32
CA ALA A 236 -5.20 11.30 7.23
C ALA A 236 -6.03 11.69 6.00
N VAL A 237 -7.01 10.87 5.61
CA VAL A 237 -7.97 11.21 4.54
C VAL A 237 -8.71 12.51 4.87
N LEU A 238 -9.27 12.61 6.08
CA LEU A 238 -10.00 13.80 6.51
C LEU A 238 -9.10 15.04 6.56
N GLN A 239 -7.87 14.90 7.03
CA GLN A 239 -6.89 15.97 7.06
C GLN A 239 -6.60 16.49 5.64
N GLN A 240 -6.38 15.59 4.67
CA GLN A 240 -6.12 16.00 3.29
C GLN A 240 -7.36 16.64 2.62
N LEU A 241 -8.56 16.14 2.90
CA LEU A 241 -9.79 16.80 2.47
C LEU A 241 -9.97 18.19 3.09
N SER A 242 -9.56 18.37 4.35
CA SER A 242 -9.57 19.67 5.02
C SER A 242 -8.56 20.64 4.43
N ASN A 243 -7.35 20.17 4.10
CA ASN A 243 -6.31 20.97 3.46
C ASN A 243 -6.76 21.50 2.09
N GLN A 244 -7.61 20.74 1.39
CA GLN A 244 -8.24 21.16 0.12
C GLN A 244 -9.48 22.03 0.31
N GLY A 245 -9.86 22.36 1.54
CA GLY A 245 -11.08 23.12 1.84
C GLY A 245 -12.38 22.34 1.60
N ALA A 246 -12.30 21.03 1.36
CA ALA A 246 -13.46 20.19 1.08
C ALA A 246 -14.31 19.89 2.32
N ILE A 247 -13.69 19.90 3.51
CA ILE A 247 -14.35 19.77 4.81
C ILE A 247 -13.77 20.77 5.81
N LYS A 248 -14.47 21.00 6.92
CA LYS A 248 -14.00 21.90 8.00
C LYS A 248 -12.92 21.23 8.85
N LYS A 249 -11.94 22.00 9.34
CA LYS A 249 -10.89 21.52 10.27
C LYS A 249 -11.46 20.87 11.54
N SER A 250 -12.60 21.37 12.03
CA SER A 250 -13.29 20.81 13.21
C SER A 250 -13.73 19.35 13.02
N ILE A 251 -13.89 18.86 11.78
CA ILE A 251 -14.20 17.45 11.51
C ILE A 251 -12.97 16.60 11.79
N VAL A 252 -11.78 17.08 11.43
CA VAL A 252 -10.51 16.39 11.71
C VAL A 252 -10.29 16.28 13.21
N THR A 253 -10.46 17.38 13.95
CA THR A 253 -10.33 17.39 15.41
C THR A 253 -11.28 16.38 16.07
N LYS A 254 -12.56 16.36 15.65
CA LYS A 254 -13.53 15.38 16.14
C LYS A 254 -13.15 13.93 15.84
N ALA A 255 -12.52 13.68 14.67
CA ALA A 255 -12.06 12.33 14.33
C ALA A 255 -10.88 11.92 15.20
N MET A 256 -9.92 12.81 15.43
CA MET A 256 -8.79 12.56 16.33
C MET A 256 -9.26 12.25 17.75
N GLU A 257 -10.21 13.03 18.29
CA GLU A 257 -10.82 12.81 19.61
C GLU A 257 -11.59 11.48 19.64
N LYS A 258 -12.45 11.22 18.65
CA LYS A 258 -13.26 9.99 18.57
C LYS A 258 -12.41 8.73 18.57
N TYR A 259 -11.32 8.74 17.80
CA TYR A 259 -10.45 7.59 17.63
C TYR A 259 -9.27 7.55 18.61
N ARG A 260 -9.11 8.60 19.43
CA ARG A 260 -8.01 8.72 20.41
C ARG A 260 -6.65 8.46 19.74
N ILE A 261 -6.37 9.18 18.64
CA ILE A 261 -5.25 8.88 17.74
C ILE A 261 -3.87 8.98 18.41
N ASP A 262 -3.73 9.81 19.42
CA ASP A 262 -2.52 10.01 20.24
C ASP A 262 -2.35 9.00 21.37
N ASP A 263 -3.32 8.10 21.56
CA ASP A 263 -3.32 7.10 22.61
C ASP A 263 -3.10 5.69 22.04
N VAL A 264 -1.89 5.18 22.22
CA VAL A 264 -1.52 3.83 21.74
C VAL A 264 -2.33 2.72 22.43
N THR A 265 -2.86 2.98 23.66
CA THR A 265 -3.69 2.01 24.37
C THR A 265 -5.13 1.95 23.87
N ALA A 266 -5.54 2.94 23.06
CA ALA A 266 -6.82 2.95 22.37
C ALA A 266 -6.80 2.20 21.04
N ALA A 267 -5.63 1.77 20.59
CA ALA A 267 -5.50 0.91 19.43
C ALA A 267 -6.29 -0.38 19.64
N ASP A 268 -7.01 -0.76 18.61
CA ASP A 268 -7.97 -1.85 18.65
C ASP A 268 -7.39 -3.13 19.29
N ALA A 269 -7.91 -3.47 20.46
CA ALA A 269 -7.70 -4.77 21.09
C ALA A 269 -8.42 -5.90 20.33
N GLY A 270 -9.17 -5.57 19.27
CA GLY A 270 -10.00 -6.49 18.51
C GLY A 270 -9.24 -7.49 17.61
N ASN A 271 -7.92 -7.46 17.58
CA ASN A 271 -7.10 -8.44 16.88
C ASN A 271 -6.46 -9.48 17.83
N THR A 272 -7.05 -9.75 18.96
CA THR A 272 -6.67 -10.87 19.83
C THR A 272 -7.19 -12.22 19.34
N GLU A 273 -7.94 -12.26 18.23
CA GLU A 273 -8.35 -13.51 17.59
C GLU A 273 -7.21 -14.06 16.73
N GLY A 274 -6.30 -14.78 17.39
CA GLY A 274 -5.17 -15.41 16.72
C GLY A 274 -4.05 -15.85 17.65
N SER A 275 -4.27 -15.84 18.96
CA SER A 275 -3.41 -16.56 19.91
C SER A 275 -3.78 -18.04 19.90
N GLY A 276 -3.21 -18.79 18.98
CA GLY A 276 -3.27 -20.24 18.90
C GLY A 276 -1.98 -20.76 18.31
#